data_e94c5a533c63f21e9e4b74ea34d6868e
#
_entry.id   e94c5a533c63f21e9e4b74ea34d6868e
#
_cell.length_a   1.000
_cell.length_b   1.000
_cell.length_c   1.000
_cell.angle_alpha   90.00
_cell.angle_beta   90.00
_cell.angle_gamma   90.00
#
_symmetry.space_group_name_H-M   'P 1'
#
loop_
_entity.id
_entity.type
_entity.pdbx_description
1 polymer ?
#
loop_
_entity_poly.entity_id
_entity_poly.type
_entity_poly.pdbx_seq_one_letter_code
_entity_poly.pdbx_strand_id
1 'polypeptide(L)'
;MAISFKSLGVAAGAGLWLMLAGPALAQSAADGADDKAVAETVEDLKKQVINLNRDLFILEEDLLFPASTQVAVFLSVDAGEFLKLDSVKLKVDGDVVAAYLYTDRQVQALERGGMQRLYVGNLKTGNHEVTAFVEGIGPDNRAYKQAATLEFEKETGTAALEIRVQDRSSDYQPQVSIVEWE
;
A
#
# COMPACT_ATOMS: atom_id res chain seq x y z
N MET A 1 -18.53 60.93 -44.60
CA MET A 1 -19.54 61.07 -45.63
C MET A 1 -20.88 60.71 -45.01
N ALA A 2 -21.63 61.75 -44.75
CA ALA A 2 -22.95 61.73 -44.17
C ALA A 2 -23.95 61.11 -45.14
N ILE A 3 -25.03 60.56 -44.61
CA ILE A 3 -26.38 60.96 -45.05
C ILE A 3 -27.38 60.32 -44.06
N SER A 4 -28.07 61.21 -43.45
CA SER A 4 -29.31 61.22 -42.69
C SER A 4 -30.52 61.05 -43.62
N PHE A 5 -31.65 60.57 -43.07
CA PHE A 5 -33.02 61.06 -43.36
C PHE A 5 -34.01 60.15 -42.58
N LYS A 6 -34.69 60.66 -41.52
CA LYS A 6 -36.02 61.33 -41.49
C LYS A 6 -37.11 60.42 -42.08
N SER A 7 -38.24 60.17 -41.53
CA SER A 7 -39.18 60.73 -40.58
C SER A 7 -40.56 60.04 -40.76
N LEU A 8 -41.33 60.10 -39.73
CA LEU A 8 -42.78 60.33 -39.70
C LEU A 8 -43.76 59.20 -40.06
N GLY A 9 -44.65 58.93 -39.18
CA GLY A 9 -45.92 58.22 -39.41
C GLY A 9 -46.62 57.78 -38.10
N VAL A 10 -47.46 58.68 -37.60
CA VAL A 10 -48.45 58.52 -36.52
C VAL A 10 -49.60 57.67 -37.01
N ALA A 11 -50.03 56.65 -36.24
CA ALA A 11 -51.41 56.23 -36.20
C ALA A 11 -51.71 55.44 -34.92
N ALA A 12 -52.67 55.90 -34.15
CA ALA A 12 -53.25 55.33 -32.96
C ALA A 12 -54.02 54.03 -33.26
N GLY A 13 -53.86 53.06 -32.46
CA GLY A 13 -54.64 51.79 -32.44
C GLY A 13 -54.70 51.21 -31.06
N ALA A 14 -55.77 51.51 -30.32
CA ALA A 14 -56.10 50.92 -29.05
C ALA A 14 -56.41 49.42 -29.27
N GLY A 15 -55.57 48.53 -28.82
CA GLY A 15 -55.80 47.08 -28.80
C GLY A 15 -55.62 46.52 -27.41
N LEU A 16 -56.70 46.15 -26.83
CA LEU A 16 -56.87 45.51 -25.54
C LEU A 16 -56.08 44.17 -25.54
N TRP A 17 -54.92 44.08 -24.88
CA TRP A 17 -54.21 42.82 -24.68
C TRP A 17 -54.60 42.24 -23.35
N LEU A 18 -55.39 41.14 -23.36
CA LEU A 18 -55.61 40.25 -22.26
C LEU A 18 -54.27 39.65 -21.80
N MET A 19 -53.91 39.90 -20.58
CA MET A 19 -52.86 39.18 -19.87
C MET A 19 -53.23 37.73 -19.67
N LEU A 20 -52.72 36.81 -20.47
CA LEU A 20 -52.58 35.38 -20.08
C LEU A 20 -51.24 35.24 -19.40
N ALA A 21 -51.23 35.36 -18.07
CA ALA A 21 -50.15 34.89 -17.23
C ALA A 21 -50.18 33.38 -17.22
N GLY A 22 -49.37 32.72 -18.05
CA GLY A 22 -49.07 31.29 -17.93
C GLY A 22 -48.07 31.03 -16.80
N PRO A 23 -48.29 29.99 -16.00
CA PRO A 23 -47.32 29.61 -14.94
C PRO A 23 -46.12 28.91 -15.60
N ALA A 24 -45.06 29.61 -15.84
CA ALA A 24 -43.76 29.06 -16.24
C ALA A 24 -42.78 29.06 -15.01
N LEU A 25 -43.09 28.31 -13.98
CA LEU A 25 -42.17 28.06 -12.86
C LEU A 25 -42.48 26.73 -12.19
N ALA A 26 -42.23 25.62 -12.90
CA ALA A 26 -42.27 24.29 -12.25
C ALA A 26 -41.43 23.21 -12.97
N GLN A 27 -40.31 23.60 -13.63
CA GLN A 27 -39.48 22.63 -14.33
C GLN A 27 -37.99 22.60 -13.87
N SER A 28 -37.61 23.44 -12.89
CA SER A 28 -36.23 23.48 -12.41
C SER A 28 -35.96 22.66 -11.15
N ALA A 29 -36.99 22.06 -10.55
CA ALA A 29 -36.82 21.30 -9.28
C ALA A 29 -36.73 19.77 -9.50
N ALA A 30 -37.12 19.27 -10.68
CA ALA A 30 -37.04 17.85 -10.98
C ALA A 30 -35.67 17.40 -11.49
N ASP A 31 -34.94 18.28 -12.19
CA ASP A 31 -33.61 17.98 -12.74
C ASP A 31 -32.54 17.86 -11.64
N GLY A 32 -32.63 18.65 -10.59
CA GLY A 32 -31.67 18.60 -9.48
C GLY A 32 -31.86 17.43 -8.49
N ALA A 33 -33.03 16.79 -8.49
CA ALA A 33 -33.29 15.62 -7.65
C ALA A 33 -32.78 14.33 -8.32
N ASP A 34 -32.90 14.24 -9.64
CA ASP A 34 -32.39 13.12 -10.44
C ASP A 34 -30.86 13.13 -10.47
N ASP A 35 -30.22 14.28 -10.65
CA ASP A 35 -28.76 14.42 -10.60
C ASP A 35 -28.18 14.00 -9.23
N LYS A 36 -28.89 14.31 -8.16
CA LYS A 36 -28.47 13.94 -6.81
C LYS A 36 -28.61 12.44 -6.54
N ALA A 37 -29.70 11.84 -7.02
CA ALA A 37 -29.92 10.41 -6.92
C ALA A 37 -28.91 9.62 -7.78
N VAL A 38 -28.56 10.11 -8.95
CA VAL A 38 -27.53 9.54 -9.82
C VAL A 38 -26.14 9.67 -9.14
N ALA A 39 -25.81 10.81 -8.57
CA ALA A 39 -24.54 11.02 -7.87
C ALA A 39 -24.40 10.07 -6.67
N GLU A 40 -25.45 9.89 -5.85
CA GLU A 40 -25.46 8.94 -4.74
C GLU A 40 -25.28 7.50 -5.24
N THR A 41 -25.95 7.13 -6.33
CA THR A 41 -25.82 5.79 -6.93
C THR A 41 -24.42 5.53 -7.47
N VAL A 42 -23.79 6.53 -8.09
CA VAL A 42 -22.41 6.46 -8.59
C VAL A 42 -21.42 6.32 -7.43
N GLU A 43 -21.67 7.03 -6.33
CA GLU A 43 -20.79 6.94 -5.16
C GLU A 43 -20.91 5.57 -4.46
N ASP A 44 -22.11 5.02 -4.38
CA ASP A 44 -22.34 3.68 -3.84
C ASP A 44 -21.74 2.60 -4.75
N LEU A 45 -21.88 2.74 -6.07
CA LEU A 45 -21.25 1.84 -7.02
C LEU A 45 -19.71 1.88 -6.90
N LYS A 46 -19.14 3.07 -6.74
CA LYS A 46 -17.70 3.24 -6.51
C LYS A 46 -17.23 2.53 -5.24
N LYS A 47 -17.99 2.64 -4.15
CA LYS A 47 -17.70 1.92 -2.90
C LYS A 47 -17.76 0.40 -3.10
N GLN A 48 -18.77 -0.08 -3.82
CA GLN A 48 -18.91 -1.51 -4.13
C GLN A 48 -17.75 -2.03 -4.99
N VAL A 49 -17.31 -1.26 -5.99
CA VAL A 49 -16.14 -1.63 -6.82
C VAL A 49 -14.86 -1.68 -6.00
N ILE A 50 -14.65 -0.72 -5.08
CA ILE A 50 -13.49 -0.71 -4.19
C ILE A 50 -13.50 -1.93 -3.27
N ASN A 51 -14.66 -2.27 -2.68
CA ASN A 51 -14.80 -3.44 -1.83
C ASN A 51 -14.57 -4.74 -2.62
N LEU A 52 -15.17 -4.86 -3.81
CA LEU A 52 -14.98 -6.02 -4.68
C LEU A 52 -13.50 -6.21 -5.06
N ASN A 53 -12.81 -5.12 -5.41
CA ASN A 53 -11.38 -5.17 -5.72
C ASN A 53 -10.55 -5.65 -4.53
N ARG A 54 -10.89 -5.19 -3.33
CA ARG A 54 -10.25 -5.66 -2.10
C ARG A 54 -10.50 -7.15 -1.85
N ASP A 55 -11.76 -7.58 -2.00
CA ASP A 55 -12.13 -8.97 -1.77
C ASP A 55 -11.47 -9.91 -2.79
N LEU A 56 -11.35 -9.46 -4.06
CA LEU A 56 -10.61 -10.19 -5.09
C LEU A 56 -9.12 -10.30 -4.76
N PHE A 57 -8.50 -9.23 -4.23
CA PHE A 57 -7.10 -9.25 -3.83
C PHE A 57 -6.86 -10.23 -2.68
N ILE A 58 -7.76 -10.25 -1.68
CA ILE A 58 -7.67 -11.20 -0.55
C ILE A 58 -7.82 -12.64 -1.05
N LEU A 59 -8.79 -12.89 -1.94
CA LEU A 59 -9.01 -14.22 -2.50
C LEU A 59 -7.81 -14.69 -3.36
N GLU A 60 -7.21 -13.79 -4.11
CA GLU A 60 -5.99 -14.08 -4.89
C GLU A 60 -4.82 -14.45 -3.96
N GLU A 61 -4.62 -13.71 -2.86
CA GLU A 61 -3.58 -14.00 -1.87
C GLU A 61 -3.83 -15.36 -1.19
N ASP A 62 -5.07 -15.67 -0.82
CA ASP A 62 -5.44 -16.95 -0.21
C ASP A 62 -5.25 -18.15 -1.16
N LEU A 63 -5.45 -17.96 -2.46
CA LEU A 63 -5.22 -19.00 -3.47
C LEU A 63 -3.75 -19.20 -3.79
N LEU A 64 -2.96 -18.14 -3.78
CA LEU A 64 -1.52 -18.19 -4.07
C LEU A 64 -0.73 -18.70 -2.87
N PHE A 65 -1.13 -18.33 -1.65
CA PHE A 65 -0.43 -18.67 -0.42
C PHE A 65 -1.38 -19.26 0.62
N PRO A 66 -1.86 -20.50 0.41
CA PRO A 66 -2.72 -21.16 1.38
C PRO A 66 -2.03 -21.31 2.73
N ALA A 67 -2.75 -21.08 3.82
CA ALA A 67 -2.20 -21.08 5.18
C ALA A 67 -1.43 -22.37 5.53
N SER A 68 -1.81 -23.49 4.93
CA SER A 68 -1.15 -24.78 5.15
C SER A 68 0.30 -24.85 4.64
N THR A 69 0.65 -24.05 3.66
CA THR A 69 1.99 -24.00 3.07
C THR A 69 2.68 -22.66 3.23
N GLN A 70 1.98 -21.64 3.70
CA GLN A 70 2.52 -20.29 3.78
C GLN A 70 3.69 -20.18 4.75
N VAL A 71 4.73 -19.49 4.33
CA VAL A 71 5.81 -19.00 5.17
C VAL A 71 6.00 -17.52 4.91
N ALA A 72 6.14 -16.75 5.98
CA ALA A 72 6.46 -15.33 5.92
C ALA A 72 7.74 -15.04 6.69
N VAL A 73 8.66 -14.27 6.11
CA VAL A 73 9.91 -13.86 6.75
C VAL A 73 9.94 -12.35 6.90
N PHE A 74 10.16 -11.90 8.11
CA PHE A 74 10.21 -10.50 8.49
C PHE A 74 11.62 -10.09 8.90
N LEU A 75 11.92 -8.82 8.80
CA LEU A 75 13.15 -8.20 9.30
C LEU A 75 12.79 -7.14 10.32
N SER A 76 13.43 -7.21 11.48
CA SER A 76 13.45 -6.14 12.48
C SER A 76 14.90 -5.71 12.75
N VAL A 77 15.09 -4.42 12.96
CA VAL A 77 16.42 -3.83 13.23
C VAL A 77 16.32 -3.00 14.49
N ASP A 78 17.03 -3.46 15.50
CA ASP A 78 17.26 -2.75 16.77
C ASP A 78 18.78 -2.52 16.93
N ALA A 79 19.38 -2.00 15.85
CA ALA A 79 20.78 -1.70 15.74
C ALA A 79 20.90 -0.30 15.11
N GLY A 80 21.46 0.64 15.82
CA GLY A 80 21.63 2.01 15.32
C GLY A 80 23.02 2.57 15.60
N GLU A 81 23.72 1.97 16.56
CA GLU A 81 25.05 2.43 16.98
C GLU A 81 26.18 1.63 16.34
N PHE A 82 25.98 0.31 16.18
CA PHE A 82 27.07 -0.59 15.75
C PHE A 82 26.88 -1.17 14.34
N LEU A 83 25.75 -0.94 13.70
CA LEU A 83 25.52 -1.35 12.33
C LEU A 83 24.62 -0.39 11.57
N LYS A 84 25.15 0.16 10.49
CA LYS A 84 24.35 0.79 9.45
C LYS A 84 24.04 -0.27 8.38
N LEU A 85 22.80 -0.72 8.33
CA LEU A 85 22.35 -1.75 7.40
C LEU A 85 22.45 -1.27 5.95
N ASP A 86 23.06 -2.08 5.07
CA ASP A 86 23.19 -1.81 3.64
C ASP A 86 22.38 -2.81 2.80
N SER A 87 22.49 -4.09 3.10
CA SER A 87 21.76 -5.12 2.36
C SER A 87 21.40 -6.34 3.20
N VAL A 88 20.32 -6.99 2.81
CA VAL A 88 19.89 -8.29 3.35
C VAL A 88 19.60 -9.23 2.21
N LYS A 89 20.15 -10.45 2.28
CA LYS A 89 19.87 -11.55 1.36
C LYS A 89 19.34 -12.74 2.13
N LEU A 90 18.22 -13.27 1.67
CA LEU A 90 17.54 -14.41 2.27
C LEU A 90 17.66 -15.64 1.35
N LYS A 91 18.02 -16.76 1.96
CA LYS A 91 17.97 -18.08 1.33
C LYS A 91 17.04 -18.99 2.08
N VAL A 92 16.32 -19.81 1.34
CA VAL A 92 15.50 -20.91 1.88
C VAL A 92 15.91 -22.17 1.15
N ASP A 93 16.28 -23.21 1.89
CA ASP A 93 16.77 -24.49 1.37
C ASP A 93 17.93 -24.35 0.35
N GLY A 94 18.76 -23.33 0.56
CA GLY A 94 19.90 -23.02 -0.33
C GLY A 94 19.59 -22.09 -1.49
N ASP A 95 18.32 -21.87 -1.84
CA ASP A 95 17.90 -20.99 -2.92
C ASP A 95 17.73 -19.54 -2.43
N VAL A 96 18.18 -18.57 -3.24
CA VAL A 96 17.97 -17.15 -2.93
C VAL A 96 16.54 -16.76 -3.25
N VAL A 97 15.75 -16.47 -2.22
CA VAL A 97 14.33 -16.11 -2.35
C VAL A 97 14.08 -14.61 -2.28
N ALA A 98 14.98 -13.85 -1.63
CA ALA A 98 14.89 -12.40 -1.56
C ALA A 98 16.27 -11.76 -1.41
N ALA A 99 16.44 -10.55 -1.96
CA ALA A 99 17.60 -9.71 -1.79
C ALA A 99 17.18 -8.24 -1.85
N TYR A 100 17.56 -7.47 -0.83
CA TYR A 100 17.20 -6.06 -0.68
C TYR A 100 18.44 -5.22 -0.43
N LEU A 101 18.49 -4.05 -1.07
CA LEU A 101 19.42 -2.97 -0.79
C LEU A 101 18.62 -1.86 -0.09
N TYR A 102 19.17 -1.31 0.97
CA TYR A 102 18.52 -0.33 1.82
C TYR A 102 19.02 1.07 1.57
N THR A 103 18.10 2.00 1.52
CA THR A 103 18.39 3.44 1.56
C THR A 103 18.41 3.92 3.01
N ASP A 104 19.12 5.01 3.29
CA ASP A 104 19.15 5.63 4.63
C ASP A 104 17.76 5.86 5.23
N ARG A 105 16.79 6.21 4.38
CA ARG A 105 15.41 6.45 4.80
C ARG A 105 14.70 5.17 5.27
N GLN A 106 14.95 4.06 4.60
CA GLN A 106 14.40 2.75 4.97
C GLN A 106 15.04 2.23 6.26
N VAL A 107 16.37 2.37 6.38
CA VAL A 107 17.10 2.02 7.60
C VAL A 107 16.54 2.78 8.80
N GLN A 108 16.40 4.11 8.70
CA GLN A 108 15.80 4.91 9.76
C GLN A 108 14.36 4.51 10.12
N ALA A 109 13.58 3.99 9.19
CA ALA A 109 12.25 3.49 9.47
C ALA A 109 12.29 2.17 10.27
N LEU A 110 13.23 1.29 9.95
CA LEU A 110 13.47 0.04 10.67
C LEU A 110 13.98 0.30 12.09
N GLU A 111 14.97 1.20 12.27
CA GLU A 111 15.53 1.60 13.56
C GLU A 111 14.50 2.23 14.52
N ARG A 112 13.42 2.80 13.99
CA ARG A 112 12.28 3.30 14.79
C ARG A 112 11.29 2.22 15.21
N GLY A 113 11.62 0.95 15.04
CA GLY A 113 10.76 -0.18 15.32
C GLY A 113 9.89 -0.60 14.14
N GLY A 114 10.22 -0.14 12.93
CA GLY A 114 9.59 -0.65 11.71
C GLY A 114 9.96 -2.11 11.48
N MET A 115 9.01 -2.87 10.93
CA MET A 115 9.22 -4.26 10.52
C MET A 115 8.94 -4.39 9.04
N GLN A 116 9.85 -5.02 8.32
CA GLN A 116 9.70 -5.26 6.89
C GLN A 116 9.45 -6.72 6.62
N ARG A 117 8.41 -7.02 5.83
CA ARG A 117 8.20 -8.35 5.27
C ARG A 117 9.15 -8.53 4.08
N LEU A 118 10.14 -9.42 4.24
CA LEU A 118 11.13 -9.71 3.20
C LEU A 118 10.62 -10.72 2.18
N TYR A 119 9.88 -11.72 2.63
CA TYR A 119 9.46 -12.82 1.79
C TYR A 119 8.12 -13.38 2.25
N VAL A 120 7.31 -13.78 1.30
CA VAL A 120 6.16 -14.66 1.48
C VAL A 120 6.22 -15.71 0.40
N GLY A 121 6.08 -16.95 0.76
CA GLY A 121 6.13 -18.07 -0.16
C GLY A 121 5.44 -19.30 0.40
N ASN A 122 5.54 -20.38 -0.35
CA ASN A 122 4.99 -21.67 0.03
C ASN A 122 6.13 -22.65 0.29
N LEU A 123 6.10 -23.27 1.48
CA LEU A 123 6.95 -24.40 1.85
C LEU A 123 6.08 -25.60 2.16
N LYS A 124 6.53 -26.78 1.79
CA LYS A 124 5.89 -28.03 2.18
C LYS A 124 6.08 -28.27 3.68
N THR A 125 5.29 -29.15 4.25
CA THR A 125 5.54 -29.63 5.61
C THR A 125 6.85 -30.42 5.68
N GLY A 126 7.63 -30.22 6.73
CA GLY A 126 8.93 -30.88 6.96
C GLY A 126 10.00 -29.92 7.42
N ASN A 127 11.24 -30.41 7.48
CA ASN A 127 12.39 -29.62 7.90
C ASN A 127 12.89 -28.73 6.76
N HIS A 128 13.10 -27.47 7.08
CA HIS A 128 13.60 -26.44 6.18
C HIS A 128 14.72 -25.63 6.83
N GLU A 129 15.61 -25.12 6.00
CA GLU A 129 16.70 -24.24 6.41
C GLU A 129 16.48 -22.83 5.87
N VAL A 130 16.54 -21.84 6.76
CA VAL A 130 16.53 -20.43 6.40
C VAL A 130 17.84 -19.79 6.78
N THR A 131 18.53 -19.18 5.82
CA THR A 131 19.78 -18.45 6.03
C THR A 131 19.63 -16.99 5.61
N ALA A 132 19.89 -16.08 6.53
CA ALA A 132 19.93 -14.65 6.29
C ALA A 132 21.37 -14.16 6.26
N PHE A 133 21.75 -13.41 5.22
CA PHE A 133 23.00 -12.67 5.13
C PHE A 133 22.70 -11.19 5.28
N VAL A 134 23.32 -10.58 6.27
CA VAL A 134 23.19 -9.14 6.56
C VAL A 134 24.52 -8.48 6.30
N GLU A 135 24.52 -7.47 5.47
CA GLU A 135 25.70 -6.65 5.15
C GLU A 135 25.44 -5.20 5.54
N GLY A 136 26.47 -4.54 6.04
CA GLY A 136 26.37 -3.14 6.45
C GLY A 136 27.72 -2.56 6.78
N ILE A 137 27.71 -1.39 7.38
CA ILE A 137 28.89 -0.66 7.83
C ILE A 137 28.93 -0.68 9.35
N GLY A 138 29.99 -1.21 9.91
CA GLY A 138 30.22 -1.26 11.34
C GLY A 138 30.77 0.06 11.93
N PRO A 139 31.02 0.12 13.26
CA PRO A 139 31.40 1.34 13.97
C PRO A 139 32.73 1.95 13.48
N ASP A 140 33.67 1.15 13.00
CA ASP A 140 34.95 1.59 12.46
C ASP A 140 34.91 1.96 10.97
N ASN A 141 33.72 2.21 10.42
CA ASN A 141 33.48 2.42 9.00
C ASN A 141 33.98 1.26 8.10
N ARG A 142 34.00 0.05 8.65
CA ARG A 142 34.39 -1.17 7.94
C ARG A 142 33.17 -1.93 7.48
N ALA A 143 33.28 -2.55 6.32
CA ALA A 143 32.26 -3.46 5.84
C ALA A 143 32.06 -4.61 6.86
N TYR A 144 30.83 -4.79 7.26
CA TYR A 144 30.40 -5.82 8.19
C TYR A 144 29.48 -6.80 7.45
N LYS A 145 29.74 -8.08 7.65
CA LYS A 145 28.95 -9.13 7.03
C LYS A 145 28.73 -10.26 8.01
N GLN A 146 27.47 -10.56 8.28
CA GLN A 146 27.09 -11.64 9.17
C GLN A 146 26.01 -12.51 8.53
N ALA A 147 26.04 -13.80 8.85
CA ALA A 147 24.99 -14.74 8.49
C ALA A 147 24.39 -15.37 9.74
N ALA A 148 23.11 -15.60 9.70
CA ALA A 148 22.39 -16.43 10.66
C ALA A 148 21.63 -17.52 9.91
N THR A 149 21.59 -18.71 10.47
CA THR A 149 20.86 -19.86 9.94
C THR A 149 19.94 -20.41 11.01
N LEU A 150 18.73 -20.77 10.60
CA LEU A 150 17.74 -21.46 11.43
C LEU A 150 17.24 -22.68 10.65
N GLU A 151 17.32 -23.84 11.28
CA GLU A 151 16.56 -25.02 10.86
C GLU A 151 15.25 -25.05 11.64
N PHE A 152 14.12 -25.20 10.96
CA PHE A 152 12.81 -25.26 11.58
C PHE A 152 11.94 -26.31 10.91
N GLU A 153 10.98 -26.85 11.67
CA GLU A 153 10.00 -27.81 11.15
C GLU A 153 8.72 -27.08 10.76
N LYS A 154 8.44 -27.03 9.46
CA LYS A 154 7.19 -26.48 8.95
C LYS A 154 6.06 -27.44 9.20
N GLU A 155 5.16 -27.10 10.09
CA GLU A 155 3.92 -27.81 10.36
C GLU A 155 2.79 -27.42 9.40
N THR A 156 1.59 -27.98 9.62
CA THR A 156 0.36 -27.58 8.92
C THR A 156 -0.17 -26.27 9.52
N GLY A 157 0.19 -25.18 8.97
CA GLY A 157 -0.17 -23.83 9.44
C GLY A 157 0.73 -22.80 8.80
N THR A 158 0.49 -21.54 9.01
CA THR A 158 1.38 -20.46 8.59
C THR A 158 2.61 -20.45 9.49
N ALA A 159 3.82 -20.45 8.91
CA ALA A 159 5.05 -20.21 9.66
C ALA A 159 5.46 -18.74 9.49
N ALA A 160 5.82 -18.10 10.59
CA ALA A 160 6.34 -16.74 10.59
C ALA A 160 7.73 -16.73 11.22
N LEU A 161 8.72 -16.23 10.48
CA LEU A 161 10.11 -16.14 10.92
C LEU A 161 10.51 -14.67 10.99
N GLU A 162 11.30 -14.32 11.98
CA GLU A 162 11.84 -12.98 12.15
C GLU A 162 13.37 -13.01 12.15
N ILE A 163 13.96 -12.26 11.24
CA ILE A 163 15.38 -11.94 11.25
C ILE A 163 15.55 -10.72 12.15
N ARG A 164 16.21 -10.90 13.27
CA ARG A 164 16.53 -9.83 14.23
C ARG A 164 17.95 -9.39 14.06
N VAL A 165 18.14 -8.11 13.82
CA VAL A 165 19.44 -7.45 13.83
C VAL A 165 19.49 -6.56 15.07
N GLN A 166 20.33 -6.89 16.04
CA GLN A 166 20.37 -6.18 17.33
C GLN A 166 21.80 -5.80 17.69
N ASP A 167 21.98 -4.66 18.35
CA ASP A 167 23.23 -4.27 18.92
C ASP A 167 23.49 -5.02 20.24
N ARG A 168 24.64 -5.68 20.34
CA ARG A 168 25.06 -6.33 21.57
C ARG A 168 25.99 -5.40 22.34
N SER A 169 25.49 -4.86 23.44
CA SER A 169 26.26 -3.95 24.31
C SER A 169 27.49 -4.60 24.97
N SER A 170 27.48 -5.93 25.12
CA SER A 170 28.62 -6.66 25.75
C SER A 170 29.86 -6.68 24.90
N ASP A 171 29.73 -6.74 23.59
CA ASP A 171 30.82 -6.96 22.63
C ASP A 171 30.99 -5.79 21.66
N TYR A 172 30.12 -4.78 21.75
CA TYR A 172 30.07 -3.64 20.83
C TYR A 172 29.99 -4.06 19.36
N GLN A 173 29.26 -5.18 19.11
CA GLN A 173 29.11 -5.74 17.78
C GLN A 173 27.62 -6.02 17.50
N PRO A 174 27.17 -5.84 16.25
CA PRO A 174 25.84 -6.26 15.85
C PRO A 174 25.72 -7.79 15.87
N GLN A 175 24.56 -8.29 16.25
CA GLN A 175 24.21 -9.69 16.21
C GLN A 175 23.01 -9.88 15.30
N VAL A 176 23.09 -10.89 14.44
CA VAL A 176 21.97 -11.35 13.60
C VAL A 176 21.48 -12.69 14.15
N SER A 177 20.18 -12.82 14.33
CA SER A 177 19.53 -14.06 14.71
C SER A 177 18.26 -14.26 13.90
N ILE A 178 17.81 -15.49 13.77
CA ILE A 178 16.50 -15.81 13.19
C ILE A 178 15.71 -16.54 14.27
N VAL A 179 14.46 -16.11 14.46
CA VAL A 179 13.54 -16.73 15.43
C VAL A 179 12.22 -17.03 14.74
N GLU A 180 11.59 -18.12 15.17
CA GLU A 180 10.25 -18.48 14.76
C GLU A 180 9.23 -17.83 15.71
N TRP A 181 8.13 -17.32 15.15
CA TRP A 181 7.00 -16.83 15.94
C TRP A 181 6.01 -17.97 16.18
N GLU A 182 5.73 -18.20 17.43
CA GLU A 182 4.68 -19.13 17.90
C GLU A 182 3.29 -18.47 17.89
#